data_e44258a0e7901fc3003fdd164cd2d6b7
#
_entry.id   e44258a0e7901fc3003fdd164cd2d6b7
#
_cell.length_a   1.000
_cell.length_b   1.000
_cell.length_c   1.000
_cell.angle_alpha   90.00
_cell.angle_beta   90.00
_cell.angle_gamma   90.00
#
_symmetry.space_group_name_H-M   'P 1'
#
loop_
_entity.id
_entity.type
_entity.pdbx_description
1 polymer ?
#
loop_
_entity_poly.entity_id
_entity_poly.type
_entity_poly.pdbx_seq_one_letter_code
_entity_poly.pdbx_strand_id
1 'polypeptide(L)'
;LIWSNRDMRTLLDKLASLLFSLAGIVDRKLLLVADAYYASGKMITTLLGQGHQLVTRAKSNAVAYWPVQVPARRRRGRPRLYGEKVKLKDLARDESQFISAPSPVYGEQNVTLRYRAIDLLWRPAGRLVRFVIVRHPLRGTIFLLATDLTLEPLEIVLLYGYRFKIELGFRQAVHVVGSYAYHFWMADMKPRRRGQGDQYLHRESQTYRDAVRRKINAFHLHVQLGCIAQGLLQHLALNHTAEAWRYFRSWLRTMNPALPPSELVVACALRETLPEFLQAAALPHKLRIILRSYNEANNASQSNNCGAEIAA
;
A
#
# COMPACT_ATOMS: atom_id res chain seq x y z
N LEU A 1 -17.20 2.00 3.22
CA LEU A 1 -16.90 2.17 4.65
C LEU A 1 -18.06 2.89 5.30
N ILE A 2 -18.79 2.17 6.15
CA ILE A 2 -19.88 2.76 6.94
C ILE A 2 -19.24 3.27 8.23
N TRP A 3 -19.20 4.58 8.40
CA TRP A 3 -18.72 5.21 9.61
C TRP A 3 -19.89 5.63 10.47
N SER A 4 -19.76 5.49 11.78
CA SER A 4 -20.69 6.11 12.71
C SER A 4 -20.50 7.64 12.63
N ASN A 5 -21.59 8.40 12.46
CA ASN A 5 -21.56 9.86 12.56
C ASN A 5 -21.10 10.37 13.94
N ARG A 6 -21.00 9.48 14.92
CA ARG A 6 -20.50 9.76 16.27
C ARG A 6 -18.98 9.55 16.40
N ASP A 7 -18.33 8.95 15.40
CA ASP A 7 -16.88 8.74 15.43
C ASP A 7 -16.18 10.03 14.97
N MET A 8 -15.76 10.83 15.92
CA MET A 8 -15.06 12.12 15.69
C MET A 8 -13.60 11.94 15.26
N ARG A 9 -13.08 10.72 15.19
CA ARG A 9 -11.71 10.46 14.75
C ARG A 9 -11.55 10.75 13.27
N THR A 10 -10.46 11.44 12.93
CA THR A 10 -10.05 11.65 11.53
C THR A 10 -9.48 10.38 10.90
N LEU A 11 -9.32 10.35 9.58
CA LEU A 11 -8.65 9.23 8.90
C LEU A 11 -7.22 9.00 9.43
N LEU A 12 -6.52 10.06 9.81
CA LEU A 12 -5.18 9.95 10.40
C LEU A 12 -5.21 9.28 11.77
N ASP A 13 -6.22 9.57 12.61
CA ASP A 13 -6.39 8.91 13.91
C ASP A 13 -6.70 7.42 13.74
N LYS A 14 -7.53 7.08 12.76
CA LYS A 14 -7.89 5.69 12.45
C LYS A 14 -6.70 4.90 11.94
N LEU A 15 -5.89 5.51 11.07
CA LEU A 15 -4.64 4.88 10.61
C LEU A 15 -3.65 4.71 11.76
N ALA A 16 -3.46 5.71 12.60
CA ALA A 16 -2.58 5.59 13.76
C ALA A 16 -3.03 4.46 14.70
N SER A 17 -4.34 4.36 14.98
CA SER A 17 -4.89 3.27 15.79
C SER A 17 -4.63 1.90 15.16
N LEU A 18 -4.79 1.76 13.83
CA LEU A 18 -4.50 0.52 13.11
C LEU A 18 -3.01 0.16 13.19
N LEU A 19 -2.12 1.14 12.99
CA LEU A 19 -0.67 0.93 13.08
C LEU A 19 -0.25 0.50 14.49
N PHE A 20 -0.84 1.07 15.53
CA PHE A 20 -0.54 0.69 16.91
C PHE A 20 -1.03 -0.74 17.22
N SER A 21 -2.21 -1.11 16.72
CA SER A 21 -2.70 -2.49 16.83
C SER A 21 -1.76 -3.47 16.11
N LEU A 22 -1.30 -3.12 14.91
CA LEU A 22 -0.33 -3.93 14.17
C LEU A 22 1.01 -4.03 14.90
N ALA A 23 1.53 -2.91 15.44
CA ALA A 23 2.76 -2.90 16.22
C ALA A 23 2.68 -3.80 17.45
N GLY A 24 1.51 -3.83 18.12
CA GLY A 24 1.24 -4.74 19.24
C GLY A 24 1.21 -6.21 18.84
N ILE A 25 0.67 -6.52 17.65
CA ILE A 25 0.62 -7.91 17.15
C ILE A 25 2.03 -8.41 16.79
N VAL A 26 2.83 -7.58 16.11
CA VAL A 26 4.19 -7.98 15.68
C VAL A 26 5.26 -7.72 16.75
N ASP A 27 4.89 -7.09 17.85
CA ASP A 27 5.77 -6.69 18.97
C ASP A 27 7.04 -5.96 18.49
N ARG A 28 6.87 -4.98 17.59
CA ARG A 28 7.98 -4.21 17.02
C ARG A 28 7.60 -2.76 16.78
N LYS A 29 8.63 -1.89 16.80
CA LYS A 29 8.48 -0.51 16.32
C LYS A 29 8.37 -0.50 14.80
N LEU A 30 7.48 0.34 14.30
CA LEU A 30 7.17 0.42 12.86
C LEU A 30 7.80 1.67 12.25
N LEU A 31 8.24 1.53 10.99
CA LEU A 31 8.55 2.64 10.10
C LEU A 31 7.44 2.73 9.04
N LEU A 32 6.62 3.76 9.13
CA LEU A 32 5.58 4.03 8.13
C LEU A 32 6.20 4.73 6.92
N VAL A 33 6.00 4.18 5.74
CA VAL A 33 6.33 4.84 4.48
C VAL A 33 5.02 5.27 3.80
N ALA A 34 4.83 6.59 3.64
CA ALA A 34 3.55 7.14 3.21
C ALA A 34 3.71 8.32 2.25
N ASP A 35 2.61 8.72 1.59
CA ASP A 35 2.63 9.88 0.70
C ASP A 35 2.58 11.23 1.46
N ALA A 36 2.58 12.34 0.71
CA ALA A 36 2.58 13.69 1.28
C ALA A 36 1.35 14.03 2.14
N TYR A 37 0.24 13.30 2.00
CA TYR A 37 -0.96 13.51 2.83
C TYR A 37 -0.67 13.24 4.31
N TYR A 38 0.22 12.29 4.59
CA TYR A 38 0.60 11.90 5.95
C TYR A 38 1.72 12.76 6.54
N ALA A 39 2.29 13.69 5.77
CA ALA A 39 3.26 14.68 6.25
C ALA A 39 2.57 15.76 7.09
N SER A 40 1.95 15.36 8.20
CA SER A 40 1.24 16.26 9.12
C SER A 40 1.82 16.20 10.53
N GLY A 41 1.78 17.31 11.23
CA GLY A 41 2.24 17.35 12.63
C GLY A 41 1.52 16.33 13.51
N LYS A 42 0.19 16.21 13.32
CA LYS A 42 -0.64 15.25 14.06
C LYS A 42 -0.14 13.82 13.89
N MET A 43 0.07 13.36 12.63
CA MET A 43 0.54 12.00 12.38
C MET A 43 1.93 11.78 12.96
N ILE A 44 2.85 12.71 12.72
CA ILE A 44 4.24 12.57 13.16
C ILE A 44 4.33 12.53 14.69
N THR A 45 3.69 13.47 15.40
CA THR A 45 3.73 13.48 16.86
C THR A 45 3.08 12.26 17.48
N THR A 46 1.99 11.77 16.89
CA THR A 46 1.31 10.55 17.32
C THR A 46 2.18 9.31 17.15
N LEU A 47 2.84 9.15 16.00
CA LEU A 47 3.74 8.02 15.75
C LEU A 47 4.97 8.05 16.67
N LEU A 48 5.62 9.21 16.75
CA LEU A 48 6.82 9.39 17.58
C LEU A 48 6.54 9.23 19.08
N GLY A 49 5.35 9.60 19.54
CA GLY A 49 4.92 9.39 20.93
C GLY A 49 4.87 7.91 21.33
N GLN A 50 4.74 7.01 20.37
CA GLN A 50 4.77 5.55 20.55
C GLN A 50 6.10 4.92 20.07
N GLY A 51 7.09 5.74 19.71
CA GLY A 51 8.40 5.28 19.24
C GLY A 51 8.40 4.75 17.81
N HIS A 52 7.36 5.02 17.00
CA HIS A 52 7.30 4.69 15.60
C HIS A 52 7.88 5.82 14.75
N GLN A 53 8.30 5.50 13.53
CA GLN A 53 8.95 6.44 12.62
C GLN A 53 8.15 6.62 11.32
N LEU A 54 8.45 7.69 10.59
CA LEU A 54 7.79 8.02 9.32
C LEU A 54 8.83 8.42 8.26
N VAL A 55 8.69 7.85 7.07
CA VAL A 55 9.27 8.37 5.83
C VAL A 55 8.13 8.80 4.91
N THR A 56 8.17 10.03 4.44
CA THR A 56 7.10 10.59 3.62
C THR A 56 7.63 11.64 2.64
N ARG A 57 6.78 12.07 1.71
CA ARG A 57 7.07 13.18 0.82
C ARG A 57 6.69 14.51 1.47
N ALA A 58 7.59 15.46 1.48
CA ALA A 58 7.31 16.83 1.86
C ALA A 58 6.85 17.67 0.65
N LYS A 59 6.10 18.74 0.89
CA LYS A 59 5.76 19.72 -0.16
C LYS A 59 6.98 20.57 -0.48
N SER A 60 7.18 20.92 -1.75
CA SER A 60 8.30 21.77 -2.19
C SER A 60 8.33 23.15 -1.52
N ASN A 61 7.16 23.68 -1.19
CA ASN A 61 7.01 24.96 -0.48
C ASN A 61 7.06 24.82 1.06
N ALA A 62 7.35 23.63 1.57
CA ALA A 62 7.48 23.43 3.01
C ALA A 62 8.57 24.33 3.58
N VAL A 63 8.30 24.83 4.78
CA VAL A 63 9.17 25.72 5.54
C VAL A 63 9.75 24.94 6.71
N ALA A 64 11.05 24.99 6.85
CA ALA A 64 11.80 24.46 7.98
C ALA A 64 12.70 25.55 8.60
N TYR A 65 13.44 25.20 9.63
CA TYR A 65 14.27 26.12 10.37
C TYR A 65 15.60 25.45 10.68
N TRP A 66 16.68 26.21 10.57
CA TRP A 66 17.98 25.78 11.07
C TRP A 66 17.92 25.58 12.59
N PRO A 67 18.71 24.66 13.15
CA PRO A 67 18.92 24.59 14.59
C PRO A 67 19.40 25.93 15.12
N VAL A 68 18.98 26.29 16.33
CA VAL A 68 19.42 27.54 16.96
C VAL A 68 20.88 27.38 17.37
N GLN A 69 21.74 28.26 16.89
CA GLN A 69 23.09 28.40 17.44
C GLN A 69 22.99 28.99 18.86
N VAL A 70 23.46 28.25 19.85
CA VAL A 70 23.45 28.71 21.25
C VAL A 70 24.45 29.85 21.35
N PRO A 71 24.03 31.09 21.70
CA PRO A 71 24.97 32.18 21.83
C PRO A 71 25.87 31.97 23.04
N ALA A 72 27.11 32.36 22.96
CA ALA A 72 28.09 32.24 24.04
C ALA A 72 27.66 32.97 25.33
N ARG A 73 26.88 34.06 25.23
CA ARG A 73 26.24 34.75 26.34
C ARG A 73 24.75 34.56 26.39
N ARG A 74 24.23 34.09 27.51
CA ARG A 74 22.81 33.92 27.77
C ARG A 74 22.10 35.29 27.74
N ARG A 75 21.16 35.47 26.83
CA ARG A 75 20.32 36.67 26.74
C ARG A 75 19.13 36.56 27.67
N ARG A 76 18.60 37.70 28.17
CA ARG A 76 17.35 37.73 28.95
C ARG A 76 16.18 37.29 28.06
N GLY A 77 15.23 36.55 28.63
CA GLY A 77 13.99 36.09 27.95
C GLY A 77 14.01 34.63 27.58
N ARG A 78 12.90 34.16 26.99
CA ARG A 78 12.75 32.77 26.55
C ARG A 78 13.70 32.48 25.36
N PRO A 79 14.50 31.43 25.44
CA PRO A 79 15.36 31.04 24.31
C PRO A 79 14.54 30.80 23.02
N ARG A 80 15.09 31.18 21.90
CA ARG A 80 14.48 30.85 20.60
C ARG A 80 14.51 29.34 20.39
N LEU A 81 13.38 28.77 19.96
CA LEU A 81 13.27 27.35 19.63
C LEU A 81 13.69 27.07 18.20
N TYR A 82 13.57 28.04 17.30
CA TYR A 82 13.83 27.92 15.87
C TYR A 82 14.84 28.97 15.44
N GLY A 83 15.84 28.56 14.66
CA GLY A 83 16.79 29.43 14.03
C GLY A 83 16.25 30.14 12.79
N GLU A 84 17.11 30.33 11.79
CA GLU A 84 16.72 30.96 10.54
C GLU A 84 15.73 30.11 9.75
N LYS A 85 14.74 30.78 9.16
CA LYS A 85 13.71 30.19 8.33
C LYS A 85 14.24 29.86 6.94
N VAL A 86 13.94 28.66 6.45
CA VAL A 86 14.33 28.23 5.09
C VAL A 86 13.16 27.51 4.39
N LYS A 87 13.02 27.72 3.10
CA LYS A 87 12.10 26.97 2.25
C LYS A 87 12.84 25.86 1.53
N LEU A 88 12.25 24.65 1.48
CA LEU A 88 12.91 23.52 0.82
C LEU A 88 13.22 23.78 -0.66
N LYS A 89 12.33 24.52 -1.37
CA LYS A 89 12.56 24.89 -2.77
C LYS A 89 13.80 25.79 -2.96
N ASP A 90 14.14 26.63 -1.97
CA ASP A 90 15.30 27.51 -2.06
C ASP A 90 16.59 26.70 -1.84
N LEU A 91 16.57 25.71 -0.93
CA LEU A 91 17.65 24.75 -0.77
C LEU A 91 17.86 23.88 -2.02
N ALA A 92 16.80 23.60 -2.76
CA ALA A 92 16.88 22.85 -4.01
C ALA A 92 17.58 23.64 -5.13
N ARG A 93 17.67 24.98 -5.05
CA ARG A 93 18.34 25.81 -6.09
C ARG A 93 19.85 25.81 -5.99
N ASP A 94 20.39 25.57 -4.81
CA ASP A 94 21.83 25.54 -4.57
C ASP A 94 22.42 24.21 -5.04
N GLU A 95 22.96 24.22 -6.25
CA GLU A 95 23.53 23.04 -6.93
C GLU A 95 24.81 22.51 -6.26
N SER A 96 25.57 23.38 -5.60
CA SER A 96 26.86 23.04 -5.03
C SER A 96 26.80 22.00 -3.92
N GLN A 97 25.63 21.87 -3.28
CA GLN A 97 25.39 21.00 -2.12
C GLN A 97 24.82 19.61 -2.49
N PHE A 98 24.68 19.35 -3.79
CA PHE A 98 24.14 18.06 -4.23
C PHE A 98 25.26 17.05 -4.48
N ILE A 99 25.03 15.83 -3.97
CA ILE A 99 25.91 14.69 -4.17
C ILE A 99 25.30 13.79 -5.24
N SER A 100 26.11 13.26 -6.14
CA SER A 100 25.69 12.29 -7.16
C SER A 100 25.85 10.86 -6.66
N ALA A 101 24.86 10.02 -6.93
CA ALA A 101 24.90 8.60 -6.59
C ALA A 101 24.06 7.77 -7.59
N PRO A 102 24.35 6.47 -7.74
CA PRO A 102 23.48 5.56 -8.48
C PRO A 102 22.08 5.55 -7.88
N SER A 103 21.06 5.39 -8.73
CA SER A 103 19.66 5.29 -8.26
C SER A 103 19.47 4.00 -7.47
N PRO A 104 18.97 4.05 -6.21
CA PRO A 104 18.71 2.85 -5.42
C PRO A 104 17.32 2.24 -5.68
N VAL A 105 16.49 2.87 -6.52
CA VAL A 105 15.07 2.51 -6.68
C VAL A 105 14.79 1.75 -7.98
N TYR A 106 13.80 0.89 -7.96
CA TYR A 106 13.21 0.21 -9.12
C TYR A 106 14.16 -0.66 -9.94
N GLY A 107 15.34 -1.02 -9.42
CA GLY A 107 16.34 -1.77 -10.17
C GLY A 107 16.89 -1.00 -11.39
N GLU A 108 16.85 0.34 -11.35
CA GLU A 108 17.36 1.19 -12.42
C GLU A 108 18.85 1.00 -12.60
N GLN A 109 19.25 0.63 -13.81
CA GLN A 109 20.66 0.51 -14.17
C GLN A 109 21.12 1.75 -14.92
N ASN A 110 22.34 2.20 -14.63
CA ASN A 110 22.98 3.36 -15.27
C ASN A 110 22.22 4.69 -15.08
N VAL A 111 21.39 4.80 -14.03
CA VAL A 111 20.72 6.04 -13.66
C VAL A 111 21.42 6.66 -12.46
N THR A 112 21.96 7.85 -12.66
CA THR A 112 22.55 8.66 -11.59
C THR A 112 21.54 9.71 -11.13
N LEU A 113 21.25 9.74 -9.83
CA LEU A 113 20.50 10.81 -9.21
C LEU A 113 21.41 11.76 -8.44
N ARG A 114 20.93 12.97 -8.21
CA ARG A 114 21.60 13.95 -7.35
C ARG A 114 20.73 14.18 -6.13
N TYR A 115 21.33 14.18 -4.95
CA TYR A 115 20.58 14.39 -3.71
C TYR A 115 21.32 15.32 -2.76
N ARG A 116 20.55 15.94 -1.88
CA ARG A 116 21.03 16.76 -0.76
C ARG A 116 20.27 16.37 0.49
N ALA A 117 20.95 15.98 1.56
CA ALA A 117 20.38 15.66 2.86
C ALA A 117 20.62 16.79 3.85
N ILE A 118 19.62 17.15 4.64
CA ILE A 118 19.70 18.26 5.59
C ILE A 118 18.80 17.97 6.77
N ASP A 119 19.34 18.10 7.96
CA ASP A 119 18.57 17.95 9.23
C ASP A 119 18.10 19.33 9.69
N LEU A 120 16.79 19.56 9.68
CA LEU A 120 16.17 20.84 9.99
C LEU A 120 15.07 20.68 11.03
N LEU A 121 14.87 21.73 11.83
CA LEU A 121 13.71 21.81 12.71
C LEU A 121 12.44 22.03 11.88
N TRP A 122 11.51 21.12 11.98
CA TRP A 122 10.23 21.25 11.30
C TRP A 122 9.11 21.53 12.30
N ARG A 123 8.51 22.73 12.17
CA ARG A 123 7.54 23.22 13.14
C ARG A 123 6.36 22.26 13.37
N PRO A 124 5.76 21.61 12.34
CA PRO A 124 4.68 20.65 12.58
C PRO A 124 5.10 19.43 13.40
N ALA A 125 6.36 19.02 13.35
CA ALA A 125 6.88 17.90 14.13
C ALA A 125 7.42 18.35 15.51
N GLY A 126 7.69 19.65 15.68
CA GLY A 126 8.28 20.22 16.89
C GLY A 126 9.73 19.79 17.15
N ARG A 127 10.41 19.18 16.19
CA ARG A 127 11.75 18.58 16.33
C ARG A 127 12.54 18.56 15.01
N LEU A 128 13.79 18.12 15.10
CA LEU A 128 14.62 17.82 13.93
C LEU A 128 14.01 16.67 13.14
N VAL A 129 14.02 16.82 11.82
CA VAL A 129 13.70 15.79 10.84
C VAL A 129 14.72 15.88 9.71
N ARG A 130 15.00 14.78 9.05
CA ARG A 130 15.87 14.74 7.88
C ARG A 130 15.06 15.01 6.63
N PHE A 131 15.44 16.04 5.89
CA PHE A 131 14.95 16.28 4.54
C PHE A 131 15.96 15.75 3.53
N VAL A 132 15.47 15.02 2.53
CA VAL A 132 16.28 14.58 1.40
C VAL A 132 15.66 15.14 0.11
N ILE A 133 16.37 16.06 -0.51
CA ILE A 133 15.98 16.64 -1.80
C ILE A 133 16.65 15.79 -2.87
N VAL A 134 15.84 15.15 -3.72
CA VAL A 134 16.33 14.23 -4.75
C VAL A 134 15.98 14.78 -6.12
N ARG A 135 16.95 14.82 -7.03
CA ARG A 135 16.78 15.13 -8.44
C ARG A 135 17.03 13.88 -9.26
N HIS A 136 15.99 13.41 -9.87
CA HIS A 136 16.04 12.28 -10.79
C HIS A 136 15.99 12.79 -12.23
N PRO A 137 16.85 12.31 -13.15
CA PRO A 137 16.92 12.84 -14.51
C PRO A 137 15.59 12.76 -15.27
N LEU A 138 14.79 11.71 -15.04
CA LEU A 138 13.52 11.50 -15.74
C LEU A 138 12.29 11.90 -14.92
N ARG A 139 12.38 11.88 -13.57
CA ARG A 139 11.21 12.08 -12.68
C ARG A 139 11.20 13.44 -11.99
N GLY A 140 12.19 14.27 -12.26
CA GLY A 140 12.31 15.62 -11.70
C GLY A 140 12.71 15.61 -10.22
N THR A 141 12.32 16.67 -9.50
CA THR A 141 12.72 16.90 -8.11
C THR A 141 11.65 16.47 -7.14
N ILE A 142 12.02 15.66 -6.16
CA ILE A 142 11.17 15.27 -5.04
C ILE A 142 11.80 15.68 -3.71
N PHE A 143 10.97 15.93 -2.72
CA PHE A 143 11.35 16.32 -1.37
C PHE A 143 10.87 15.23 -0.42
N LEU A 144 11.78 14.52 0.21
CA LEU A 144 11.46 13.48 1.19
C LEU A 144 11.72 14.00 2.60
N LEU A 145 11.01 13.42 3.56
CA LEU A 145 11.14 13.70 4.99
C LEU A 145 11.21 12.38 5.73
N ALA A 146 12.18 12.23 6.60
CA ALA A 146 12.30 11.14 7.55
C ALA A 146 12.34 11.67 8.98
N THR A 147 11.63 11.01 9.89
CA THR A 147 11.69 11.32 11.33
C THR A 147 12.82 10.61 12.03
N ASP A 148 13.30 9.52 11.45
CA ASP A 148 14.47 8.79 11.90
C ASP A 148 15.74 9.41 11.28
N LEU A 149 16.57 9.98 12.12
CA LEU A 149 17.82 10.62 11.70
C LEU A 149 18.99 9.62 11.55
N THR A 150 18.78 8.36 11.89
CA THR A 150 19.80 7.30 11.72
C THR A 150 19.80 6.73 10.30
N LEU A 151 18.68 6.89 9.55
CA LEU A 151 18.58 6.41 8.19
C LEU A 151 19.50 7.19 7.24
N GLU A 152 20.25 6.48 6.43
CA GLU A 152 21.07 7.10 5.38
C GLU A 152 20.18 7.72 4.28
N PRO A 153 20.63 8.83 3.66
CA PRO A 153 19.82 9.54 2.66
C PRO A 153 19.34 8.67 1.50
N LEU A 154 20.20 7.79 0.98
CA LEU A 154 19.84 6.88 -0.12
C LEU A 154 18.91 5.77 0.35
N GLU A 155 19.01 5.34 1.59
CA GLU A 155 18.06 4.40 2.19
C GLU A 155 16.66 5.02 2.29
N ILE A 156 16.55 6.30 2.68
CA ILE A 156 15.27 7.03 2.67
C ILE A 156 14.67 7.06 1.25
N VAL A 157 15.49 7.27 0.22
CA VAL A 157 15.05 7.25 -1.18
C VAL A 157 14.55 5.86 -1.57
N LEU A 158 15.28 4.80 -1.22
CA LEU A 158 14.92 3.41 -1.47
C LEU A 158 13.60 3.04 -0.79
N LEU A 159 13.49 3.32 0.51
CA LEU A 159 12.29 3.05 1.31
C LEU A 159 11.08 3.77 0.72
N TYR A 160 11.23 5.05 0.34
CA TYR A 160 10.14 5.77 -0.30
C TYR A 160 9.77 5.18 -1.67
N GLY A 161 10.74 4.65 -2.41
CA GLY A 161 10.51 3.92 -3.66
C GLY A 161 9.57 2.71 -3.47
N TYR A 162 9.68 2.00 -2.35
CA TYR A 162 8.80 0.87 -2.04
C TYR A 162 7.33 1.25 -1.83
N ARG A 163 7.03 2.51 -1.51
CA ARG A 163 5.64 2.99 -1.38
C ARG A 163 4.78 2.67 -2.62
N PHE A 164 5.37 2.76 -3.81
CA PHE A 164 4.64 2.47 -5.05
C PHE A 164 4.13 1.03 -5.14
N LYS A 165 4.76 0.09 -4.44
CA LYS A 165 4.34 -1.32 -4.43
C LYS A 165 2.92 -1.52 -3.88
N ILE A 166 2.44 -0.61 -3.00
CA ILE A 166 1.06 -0.68 -2.50
C ILE A 166 0.04 -0.44 -3.62
N GLU A 167 0.35 0.43 -4.59
CA GLU A 167 -0.53 0.71 -5.73
C GLU A 167 -0.61 -0.51 -6.65
N LEU A 168 0.52 -1.20 -6.86
CA LEU A 168 0.56 -2.48 -7.57
C LEU A 168 -0.22 -3.57 -6.80
N GLY A 169 -0.05 -3.64 -5.48
CA GLY A 169 -0.82 -4.54 -4.63
C GLY A 169 -2.32 -4.33 -4.77
N PHE A 170 -2.81 -3.09 -4.70
CA PHE A 170 -4.23 -2.79 -4.93
C PHE A 170 -4.69 -3.16 -6.33
N ARG A 171 -3.89 -2.88 -7.36
CA ARG A 171 -4.21 -3.27 -8.73
C ARG A 171 -4.37 -4.79 -8.85
N GLN A 172 -3.47 -5.57 -8.28
CA GLN A 172 -3.55 -7.03 -8.29
C GLN A 172 -4.74 -7.53 -7.47
N ALA A 173 -5.01 -6.95 -6.30
CA ALA A 173 -6.18 -7.27 -5.49
C ALA A 173 -7.49 -7.09 -6.26
N VAL A 174 -7.60 -6.02 -7.07
CA VAL A 174 -8.79 -5.73 -7.87
C VAL A 174 -8.88 -6.64 -9.11
N HIS A 175 -7.80 -6.74 -9.89
CA HIS A 175 -7.86 -7.35 -11.24
C HIS A 175 -7.54 -8.84 -11.26
N VAL A 176 -6.78 -9.35 -10.31
CA VAL A 176 -6.38 -10.77 -10.27
C VAL A 176 -7.20 -11.54 -9.24
N VAL A 177 -7.27 -11.02 -8.02
CA VAL A 177 -7.90 -11.71 -6.89
C VAL A 177 -9.40 -11.42 -6.81
N GLY A 178 -9.86 -10.24 -7.27
CA GLY A 178 -11.24 -9.82 -7.15
C GLY A 178 -11.65 -9.45 -5.74
N SER A 179 -10.73 -9.02 -4.89
CA SER A 179 -10.96 -8.72 -3.46
C SER A 179 -12.06 -7.68 -3.22
N TYR A 180 -12.39 -6.86 -4.22
CA TYR A 180 -13.44 -5.84 -4.16
C TYR A 180 -14.61 -6.13 -5.09
N ALA A 181 -14.68 -7.32 -5.68
CA ALA A 181 -15.73 -7.70 -6.64
C ALA A 181 -17.04 -8.14 -5.98
N TYR A 182 -17.11 -8.21 -4.65
CA TYR A 182 -18.33 -8.54 -3.95
C TYR A 182 -19.36 -7.42 -4.10
N HIS A 183 -20.49 -7.73 -4.73
CA HIS A 183 -21.57 -6.77 -4.90
C HIS A 183 -22.46 -6.76 -3.66
N PHE A 184 -22.49 -5.61 -2.98
CA PHE A 184 -23.39 -5.37 -1.86
C PHE A 184 -24.80 -5.12 -2.41
N TRP A 185 -25.64 -6.14 -2.37
CA TRP A 185 -27.02 -6.07 -2.84
C TRP A 185 -28.00 -6.66 -1.83
N MET A 186 -29.16 -5.97 -1.68
CA MET A 186 -30.31 -6.43 -0.89
C MET A 186 -31.59 -6.06 -1.65
N ALA A 187 -32.56 -6.99 -1.69
CA ALA A 187 -33.85 -6.78 -2.38
C ALA A 187 -34.58 -5.51 -1.88
N ASP A 188 -34.58 -5.30 -0.57
CA ASP A 188 -35.25 -4.18 0.07
C ASP A 188 -34.37 -2.93 0.24
N MET A 189 -33.19 -2.88 -0.38
CA MET A 189 -32.30 -1.75 -0.23
C MET A 189 -32.85 -0.52 -0.98
N LYS A 190 -33.09 0.56 -0.22
CA LYS A 190 -33.56 1.83 -0.78
C LYS A 190 -32.44 2.46 -1.63
N PRO A 191 -32.65 2.67 -2.96
CA PRO A 191 -31.63 3.27 -3.80
C PRO A 191 -31.37 4.71 -3.38
N ARG A 192 -30.07 5.12 -3.36
CA ARG A 192 -29.65 6.51 -3.11
C ARG A 192 -28.82 6.99 -4.27
N ARG A 193 -29.12 8.18 -4.78
CA ARG A 193 -28.28 8.82 -5.80
C ARG A 193 -26.94 9.27 -5.16
N ARG A 194 -25.87 9.19 -5.94
CA ARG A 194 -24.56 9.70 -5.52
C ARG A 194 -24.68 11.18 -5.12
N GLY A 195 -24.20 11.53 -3.93
CA GLY A 195 -24.25 12.91 -3.41
C GLY A 195 -25.51 13.29 -2.62
N GLN A 196 -26.49 12.38 -2.47
CA GLN A 196 -27.70 12.65 -1.67
C GLN A 196 -27.53 12.43 -0.15
N GLY A 197 -26.29 12.32 0.32
CA GLY A 197 -26.00 12.09 1.74
C GLY A 197 -26.21 10.64 2.20
N ASP A 198 -26.11 10.44 3.49
CA ASP A 198 -26.14 9.11 4.13
C ASP A 198 -27.57 8.60 4.35
N GLN A 199 -27.72 7.28 4.40
CA GLN A 199 -28.94 6.66 4.87
C GLN A 199 -28.92 6.56 6.40
N TYR A 200 -29.93 7.12 7.05
CA TYR A 200 -30.06 7.11 8.52
C TYR A 200 -30.62 5.77 9.02
N LEU A 201 -29.78 4.76 9.16
CA LEU A 201 -30.18 3.41 9.57
C LEU A 201 -30.87 3.34 10.94
N HIS A 202 -30.64 4.32 11.82
CA HIS A 202 -31.31 4.35 13.13
C HIS A 202 -32.83 4.57 13.03
N ARG A 203 -33.33 5.03 11.89
CA ARG A 203 -34.78 5.22 11.61
C ARG A 203 -35.43 4.00 10.97
N GLU A 204 -34.65 3.00 10.59
CA GLU A 204 -35.13 1.79 9.96
C GLU A 204 -35.46 0.71 11.00
N SER A 205 -36.28 -0.29 10.62
CA SER A 205 -36.59 -1.42 11.46
C SER A 205 -35.38 -2.21 11.92
N GLN A 206 -35.47 -2.91 13.04
CA GLN A 206 -34.36 -3.74 13.55
C GLN A 206 -33.95 -4.81 12.52
N THR A 207 -34.96 -5.47 11.91
CA THR A 207 -34.72 -6.49 10.87
C THR A 207 -33.92 -5.95 9.69
N TYR A 208 -34.25 -4.75 9.21
CA TYR A 208 -33.51 -4.09 8.13
C TYR A 208 -32.08 -3.77 8.55
N ARG A 209 -31.88 -3.21 9.75
CA ARG A 209 -30.55 -2.92 10.30
C ARG A 209 -29.68 -4.16 10.41
N ASP A 210 -30.24 -5.28 10.84
CA ASP A 210 -29.53 -6.54 10.97
C ASP A 210 -29.21 -7.15 9.60
N ALA A 211 -30.06 -7.01 8.61
CA ALA A 211 -29.80 -7.41 7.24
C ALA A 211 -28.63 -6.59 6.64
N VAL A 212 -28.60 -5.26 6.82
CA VAL A 212 -27.48 -4.40 6.41
C VAL A 212 -26.20 -4.83 7.11
N ARG A 213 -26.22 -5.08 8.42
CA ARG A 213 -25.05 -5.53 9.19
C ARG A 213 -24.48 -6.84 8.66
N ARG A 214 -25.33 -7.82 8.38
CA ARG A 214 -24.90 -9.10 7.76
C ARG A 214 -24.20 -8.88 6.43
N LYS A 215 -24.72 -8.00 5.57
CA LYS A 215 -24.11 -7.69 4.27
C LYS A 215 -22.77 -6.98 4.41
N ILE A 216 -22.65 -6.05 5.35
CA ILE A 216 -21.37 -5.39 5.66
C ILE A 216 -20.34 -6.41 6.12
N ASN A 217 -20.71 -7.29 7.04
CA ASN A 217 -19.82 -8.33 7.54
C ASN A 217 -19.38 -9.28 6.42
N ALA A 218 -20.29 -9.68 5.54
CA ALA A 218 -19.98 -10.50 4.38
C ALA A 218 -18.99 -9.79 3.42
N PHE A 219 -19.17 -8.49 3.17
CA PHE A 219 -18.22 -7.69 2.38
C PHE A 219 -16.84 -7.62 3.04
N HIS A 220 -16.78 -7.36 4.35
CA HIS A 220 -15.53 -7.33 5.10
C HIS A 220 -14.80 -8.68 5.03
N LEU A 221 -15.53 -9.77 5.22
CA LEU A 221 -14.97 -11.12 5.12
C LEU A 221 -14.42 -11.40 3.71
N HIS A 222 -15.18 -11.01 2.67
CA HIS A 222 -14.72 -11.16 1.28
C HIS A 222 -13.40 -10.42 1.03
N VAL A 223 -13.28 -9.15 1.48
CA VAL A 223 -12.05 -8.37 1.34
C VAL A 223 -10.90 -9.01 2.13
N GLN A 224 -11.14 -9.48 3.35
CA GLN A 224 -10.12 -10.16 4.16
C GLN A 224 -9.63 -11.45 3.48
N LEU A 225 -10.54 -12.27 2.97
CA LEU A 225 -10.18 -13.48 2.22
C LEU A 225 -9.39 -13.14 0.96
N GLY A 226 -9.75 -12.06 0.26
CA GLY A 226 -8.98 -11.56 -0.88
C GLY A 226 -7.55 -11.14 -0.51
N CYS A 227 -7.37 -10.45 0.61
CA CYS A 227 -6.03 -10.10 1.11
C CYS A 227 -5.19 -11.34 1.45
N ILE A 228 -5.80 -12.35 2.08
CA ILE A 228 -5.14 -13.63 2.39
C ILE A 228 -4.76 -14.35 1.09
N ALA A 229 -5.68 -14.44 0.14
CA ALA A 229 -5.42 -15.06 -1.16
C ALA A 229 -4.28 -14.37 -1.91
N GLN A 230 -4.25 -13.04 -1.91
CA GLN A 230 -3.14 -12.28 -2.52
C GLN A 230 -1.81 -12.58 -1.83
N GLY A 231 -1.77 -12.60 -0.50
CA GLY A 231 -0.58 -12.97 0.26
C GLY A 231 -0.09 -14.38 -0.06
N LEU A 232 -0.99 -15.34 -0.23
CA LEU A 232 -0.66 -16.70 -0.65
C LEU A 232 -0.11 -16.76 -2.08
N LEU A 233 -0.69 -15.99 -3.03
CA LEU A 233 -0.15 -15.91 -4.39
C LEU A 233 1.27 -15.34 -4.40
N GLN A 234 1.54 -14.30 -3.60
CA GLN A 234 2.88 -13.72 -3.47
C GLN A 234 3.85 -14.71 -2.81
N HIS A 235 3.41 -15.44 -1.79
CA HIS A 235 4.21 -16.48 -1.15
C HIS A 235 4.60 -17.59 -2.14
N LEU A 236 3.66 -18.07 -2.92
CA LEU A 236 3.92 -19.07 -3.97
C LEU A 236 4.84 -18.53 -5.06
N ALA A 237 4.66 -17.27 -5.48
CA ALA A 237 5.54 -16.63 -6.46
C ALA A 237 7.00 -16.61 -6.02
N LEU A 238 7.27 -16.38 -4.73
CA LEU A 238 8.62 -16.26 -4.18
C LEU A 238 9.25 -17.64 -3.86
N ASN A 239 8.47 -18.57 -3.34
CA ASN A 239 9.00 -19.83 -2.81
C ASN A 239 8.83 -21.02 -3.78
N HIS A 240 7.97 -20.88 -4.79
CA HIS A 240 7.65 -21.90 -5.78
C HIS A 240 7.69 -21.34 -7.21
N THR A 241 8.71 -20.51 -7.48
CA THR A 241 8.90 -19.81 -8.76
C THR A 241 8.91 -20.76 -9.95
N ALA A 242 9.68 -21.85 -9.86
CA ALA A 242 9.84 -22.82 -10.95
C ALA A 242 8.53 -23.54 -11.24
N GLU A 243 7.81 -23.98 -10.22
CA GLU A 243 6.53 -24.67 -10.35
C GLU A 243 5.47 -23.71 -10.92
N ALA A 244 5.41 -22.47 -10.45
CA ALA A 244 4.47 -21.49 -10.96
C ALA A 244 4.67 -21.24 -12.46
N TRP A 245 5.90 -21.13 -12.95
CA TRP A 245 6.20 -20.99 -14.36
C TRP A 245 5.94 -22.29 -15.15
N ARG A 246 6.23 -23.45 -14.60
CA ARG A 246 5.99 -24.75 -15.23
C ARG A 246 4.53 -25.00 -15.56
N TYR A 247 3.61 -24.58 -14.66
CA TYR A 247 2.18 -24.76 -14.83
C TYR A 247 1.47 -23.56 -15.47
N PHE A 248 2.19 -22.48 -15.77
CA PHE A 248 1.66 -21.35 -16.50
C PHE A 248 1.57 -21.68 -18.00
N ARG A 249 0.38 -22.00 -18.48
CA ARG A 249 0.11 -22.40 -19.88
C ARG A 249 -0.49 -21.26 -20.72
N SER A 250 -0.18 -20.02 -20.38
CA SER A 250 -0.65 -18.85 -21.12
C SER A 250 0.53 -18.02 -21.62
N TRP A 251 0.24 -16.95 -22.34
CA TRP A 251 1.26 -16.06 -22.89
C TRP A 251 1.22 -14.69 -22.21
N LEU A 252 2.41 -14.15 -21.98
CA LEU A 252 2.61 -12.76 -21.56
C LEU A 252 3.67 -12.13 -22.47
N ARG A 253 3.52 -10.81 -22.72
CA ARG A 253 4.48 -10.05 -23.52
C ARG A 253 5.92 -10.13 -22.98
N THR A 254 6.09 -10.20 -21.68
CA THR A 254 7.39 -10.31 -21.00
C THR A 254 7.36 -11.51 -20.06
N MET A 255 8.05 -12.57 -20.46
CA MET A 255 8.22 -13.77 -19.63
C MET A 255 9.69 -13.91 -19.24
N ASN A 256 9.97 -14.03 -17.96
CA ASN A 256 11.31 -14.34 -17.47
C ASN A 256 11.21 -15.38 -16.34
N PRO A 257 11.36 -16.68 -16.65
CA PRO A 257 11.29 -17.75 -15.67
C PRO A 257 12.35 -17.73 -14.57
N ALA A 258 13.40 -16.94 -14.73
CA ALA A 258 14.44 -16.75 -13.72
C ALA A 258 13.99 -15.79 -12.59
N LEU A 259 12.91 -15.05 -12.79
CA LEU A 259 12.37 -14.10 -11.80
C LEU A 259 11.06 -14.63 -11.19
N PRO A 260 10.78 -14.27 -9.91
CA PRO A 260 9.48 -14.55 -9.31
C PRO A 260 8.34 -14.02 -10.19
N PRO A 261 7.33 -14.86 -10.51
CA PRO A 261 6.21 -14.47 -11.36
C PRO A 261 5.28 -13.48 -10.64
N SER A 262 4.43 -12.80 -11.43
CA SER A 262 3.36 -11.99 -10.86
C SER A 262 2.24 -12.87 -10.28
N GLU A 263 1.39 -12.28 -9.42
CA GLU A 263 0.21 -12.96 -8.87
C GLU A 263 -0.72 -13.50 -9.97
N LEU A 264 -0.77 -12.85 -11.14
CA LEU A 264 -1.54 -13.33 -12.29
C LEU A 264 -1.02 -14.68 -12.79
N VAL A 265 0.28 -14.82 -12.95
CA VAL A 265 0.92 -16.07 -13.41
C VAL A 265 0.64 -17.20 -12.43
N VAL A 266 0.82 -16.93 -11.13
CA VAL A 266 0.52 -17.93 -10.07
C VAL A 266 -0.97 -18.30 -10.07
N ALA A 267 -1.86 -17.33 -10.20
CA ALA A 267 -3.30 -17.59 -10.24
C ALA A 267 -3.68 -18.44 -11.46
N CYS A 268 -3.06 -18.20 -12.63
CA CYS A 268 -3.26 -19.05 -13.81
C CYS A 268 -2.73 -20.46 -13.58
N ALA A 269 -1.52 -20.62 -13.04
CA ALA A 269 -0.96 -21.93 -12.72
C ALA A 269 -1.84 -22.71 -11.73
N LEU A 270 -2.38 -22.04 -10.71
CA LEU A 270 -3.30 -22.66 -9.76
C LEU A 270 -4.64 -23.05 -10.38
N ARG A 271 -5.17 -22.29 -11.35
CA ARG A 271 -6.39 -22.67 -12.06
C ARG A 271 -6.24 -23.99 -12.81
N GLU A 272 -5.06 -24.29 -13.31
CA GLU A 272 -4.77 -25.54 -14.01
C GLU A 272 -4.58 -26.72 -13.05
N THR A 273 -3.98 -26.49 -11.87
CA THR A 273 -3.55 -27.57 -10.97
C THR A 273 -4.48 -27.80 -9.79
N LEU A 274 -5.11 -26.73 -9.27
CA LEU A 274 -5.92 -26.80 -8.05
C LEU A 274 -7.17 -27.69 -8.17
N PRO A 275 -7.89 -27.76 -9.31
CA PRO A 275 -9.05 -28.64 -9.44
C PRO A 275 -8.71 -30.11 -9.23
N GLU A 276 -7.60 -30.60 -9.80
CA GLU A 276 -7.15 -31.98 -9.64
C GLU A 276 -6.73 -32.28 -8.18
N PHE A 277 -5.95 -31.36 -7.59
CA PHE A 277 -5.54 -31.48 -6.19
C PHE A 277 -6.74 -31.50 -5.24
N LEU A 278 -7.74 -30.64 -5.46
CA LEU A 278 -8.95 -30.61 -4.65
C LEU A 278 -9.85 -31.82 -4.82
N GLN A 279 -9.84 -32.47 -5.99
CA GLN A 279 -10.58 -33.73 -6.18
C GLN A 279 -9.96 -34.90 -5.42
N ALA A 280 -8.64 -34.92 -5.29
CA ALA A 280 -7.92 -35.94 -4.51
C ALA A 280 -8.10 -35.80 -2.98
N ALA A 281 -8.48 -34.62 -2.51
CA ALA A 281 -8.66 -34.35 -1.08
C ALA A 281 -10.06 -34.77 -0.57
N ALA A 282 -10.16 -35.08 0.74
CA ALA A 282 -11.44 -35.32 1.41
C ALA A 282 -12.22 -34.00 1.59
N LEU A 283 -12.90 -33.55 0.55
CA LEU A 283 -13.60 -32.27 0.53
C LEU A 283 -15.09 -32.38 0.94
N PRO A 284 -15.67 -31.31 1.48
CA PRO A 284 -17.14 -31.21 1.68
C PRO A 284 -17.92 -31.52 0.39
N HIS A 285 -19.01 -32.23 0.49
CA HIS A 285 -19.82 -32.70 -0.64
C HIS A 285 -20.19 -31.59 -1.63
N LYS A 286 -20.59 -30.41 -1.13
CA LYS A 286 -20.95 -29.26 -1.98
C LYS A 286 -19.80 -28.77 -2.85
N LEU A 287 -18.58 -28.75 -2.30
CA LEU A 287 -17.39 -28.30 -3.06
C LEU A 287 -17.01 -29.33 -4.14
N ARG A 288 -17.15 -30.63 -3.87
CA ARG A 288 -16.97 -31.68 -4.88
C ARG A 288 -17.93 -31.55 -6.07
N ILE A 289 -19.19 -31.21 -5.82
CA ILE A 289 -20.18 -30.99 -6.90
C ILE A 289 -19.74 -29.80 -7.77
N ILE A 290 -19.35 -28.69 -7.17
CA ILE A 290 -18.90 -27.49 -7.89
C ILE A 290 -17.67 -27.80 -8.75
N LEU A 291 -16.69 -28.51 -8.20
CA LEU A 291 -15.48 -28.88 -8.94
C LEU A 291 -15.76 -29.87 -10.09
N ARG A 292 -16.66 -30.80 -9.92
CA ARG A 292 -17.10 -31.70 -10.99
C ARG A 292 -17.76 -30.94 -12.13
N SER A 293 -18.73 -30.07 -11.82
CA SER A 293 -19.40 -29.26 -12.85
C SER A 293 -18.44 -28.32 -13.59
N TYR A 294 -17.43 -27.79 -12.89
CA TYR A 294 -16.39 -26.98 -13.51
C TYR A 294 -15.53 -27.77 -14.49
N ASN A 295 -15.12 -28.99 -14.11
CA ASN A 295 -14.29 -29.84 -14.96
C ASN A 295 -15.09 -30.38 -16.18
N GLU A 296 -16.35 -30.73 -15.99
CA GLU A 296 -17.23 -31.16 -17.07
C GLU A 296 -17.42 -30.03 -18.10
N ALA A 297 -17.62 -28.79 -17.67
CA ALA A 297 -17.71 -27.63 -18.55
C ALA A 297 -16.40 -27.36 -19.32
N ASN A 298 -15.26 -27.51 -18.68
CA ASN A 298 -13.95 -27.34 -19.34
C ASN A 298 -13.66 -28.44 -20.35
N ASN A 299 -13.97 -29.69 -20.02
CA ASN A 299 -13.79 -30.83 -20.95
C ASN A 299 -14.70 -30.70 -22.16
N ALA A 300 -15.95 -30.27 -21.99
CA ALA A 300 -16.87 -30.00 -23.09
C ALA A 300 -16.37 -28.87 -24.01
N SER A 301 -15.75 -27.84 -23.45
CA SER A 301 -15.16 -26.74 -24.20
C SER A 301 -13.90 -27.17 -25.01
N GLN A 302 -13.11 -28.09 -24.47
CA GLN A 302 -11.93 -28.65 -25.18
C GLN A 302 -12.32 -29.62 -26.28
N SER A 303 -13.36 -30.44 -26.09
CA SER A 303 -13.85 -31.35 -27.14
C SER A 303 -14.45 -30.59 -28.33
N ASN A 304 -15.11 -29.47 -28.11
CA ASN A 304 -15.64 -28.62 -29.17
C ASN A 304 -14.55 -27.89 -29.97
N ASN A 305 -13.41 -27.56 -29.37
CA ASN A 305 -12.27 -26.95 -30.05
C ASN A 305 -11.48 -27.98 -30.89
N CYS A 306 -11.35 -29.23 -30.43
CA CYS A 306 -10.73 -30.29 -31.22
C CYS A 306 -11.57 -30.72 -32.45
N GLY A 307 -12.89 -30.57 -32.37
CA GLY A 307 -13.79 -30.87 -33.52
C GLY A 307 -13.76 -29.81 -34.60
N ALA A 308 -13.36 -28.60 -34.31
CA ALA A 308 -13.26 -27.48 -35.27
C ALA A 308 -11.94 -27.48 -36.07
N GLU A 309 -10.87 -28.07 -35.56
CA GLU A 309 -9.58 -28.20 -36.26
C GLU A 309 -9.49 -29.37 -37.23
N ILE A 310 -10.45 -30.31 -37.19
CA ILE A 310 -10.49 -31.46 -38.09
C ILE A 310 -11.38 -31.17 -39.32
N ALA A 311 -12.11 -30.05 -39.33
CA ALA A 311 -13.05 -29.67 -40.38
C ALA A 311 -12.61 -28.43 -41.21
N ALA A 312 -11.34 -28.01 -41.14
CA ALA A 312 -10.80 -26.90 -41.95
C ALA A 312 -9.72 -27.37 -42.94
#